data_4eeaaeeec8fc4b4a73dbd03f61329987
#
_entry.id   4eeaaeeec8fc4b4a73dbd03f61329987
#
_cell.length_a   1.000
_cell.length_b   1.000
_cell.length_c   1.000
_cell.angle_alpha   90.00
_cell.angle_beta   90.00
_cell.angle_gamma   90.00
#
_symmetry.space_group_name_H-M   'P 1'
#
loop_
_entity.id
_entity.type
_entity.pdbx_description
1 polymer ?
#
loop_
_entity_poly.entity_id
_entity_poly.type
_entity_poly.pdbx_seq_one_letter_code
_entity_poly.pdbx_strand_id
1 'polypeptide(L)'
;MKDRKLQSGVIVAGTVATLCVLVAGVVVAEVPALLEVGKFSAAPVGQAFPDGWKPLTFKKIPKQTAYELIKDGDAVVVKAVSDASASGLTKAVNIDPKEYPIVRWRWKVENVLKHSDVTRKDGDDYPARLYITFAYDPDKVSLGKKLKFKTGQALFGDIPIGALNYIWDTNTPIGTIVENAYTDFAQMVVVESGMQKVGRWVSEQRNIYEDYKQAFGEEPPLMNGVAIMTDTDNTKEQATAYYGDIQFAKVEK
;
A
#
# COMPACT_ATOMS: atom_id res chain seq x y z
N MET A 1 -11.39 1.39 105.92
CA MET A 1 -10.59 0.14 105.79
C MET A 1 -10.68 -0.31 104.30
N LYS A 2 -9.55 -0.45 103.68
CA LYS A 2 -9.23 -0.95 102.34
C LYS A 2 -9.66 -0.06 101.17
N ASP A 3 -8.66 0.80 100.76
CA ASP A 3 -8.58 1.50 99.50
C ASP A 3 -8.45 0.54 98.29
N ARG A 4 -9.22 0.79 97.24
CA ARG A 4 -8.98 0.25 95.89
C ARG A 4 -8.64 1.34 94.98
N LYS A 5 -7.36 1.40 94.58
CA LYS A 5 -6.86 2.26 93.53
C LYS A 5 -7.39 1.78 92.17
N LEU A 6 -8.07 2.64 91.44
CA LEU A 6 -8.34 2.45 90.01
C LEU A 6 -7.12 2.82 89.23
N GLN A 7 -6.56 1.92 88.44
CA GLN A 7 -5.54 2.21 87.43
C GLN A 7 -6.25 2.56 86.13
N SER A 8 -5.99 3.76 85.64
CA SER A 8 -6.44 4.21 84.33
C SER A 8 -5.49 3.65 83.28
N GLY A 9 -5.96 2.75 82.42
CA GLY A 9 -5.27 2.26 81.24
C GLY A 9 -5.45 3.26 80.06
N VAL A 10 -4.38 3.84 79.59
CA VAL A 10 -4.34 4.67 78.37
C VAL A 10 -4.22 3.72 77.16
N ILE A 11 -5.28 3.65 76.36
CA ILE A 11 -5.25 2.95 75.06
C ILE A 11 -4.70 3.91 73.99
N VAL A 12 -3.49 3.65 73.52
CA VAL A 12 -2.91 4.35 72.35
C VAL A 12 -3.40 3.62 71.10
N ALA A 13 -4.32 4.25 70.39
CA ALA A 13 -4.77 3.79 69.07
C ALA A 13 -3.72 4.20 68.02
N GLY A 14 -2.94 3.21 67.58
CA GLY A 14 -2.00 3.41 66.45
C GLY A 14 -2.74 3.36 65.13
N THR A 15 -2.83 4.47 64.45
CA THR A 15 -3.36 4.57 63.08
C THR A 15 -2.31 4.07 62.08
N VAL A 16 -2.51 2.88 61.49
CA VAL A 16 -1.69 2.40 60.38
C VAL A 16 -2.19 3.04 59.11
N ALA A 17 -1.44 4.02 58.57
CA ALA A 17 -1.72 4.57 57.27
C ALA A 17 -1.19 3.61 56.16
N THR A 18 -2.07 2.89 55.50
CA THR A 18 -1.74 2.05 54.36
C THR A 18 -1.54 2.97 53.14
N LEU A 19 -0.28 3.14 52.70
CA LEU A 19 0.09 3.85 51.53
C LEU A 19 -0.18 2.96 50.29
N CYS A 20 -1.31 3.21 49.57
CA CYS A 20 -1.60 2.58 48.28
C CYS A 20 -0.73 3.25 47.21
N VAL A 21 0.36 2.58 46.78
CA VAL A 21 1.13 2.98 45.60
C VAL A 21 0.35 2.53 44.36
N LEU A 22 -0.31 3.49 43.69
CA LEU A 22 -0.88 3.29 42.36
C LEU A 22 0.28 3.20 41.34
N VAL A 23 0.62 1.98 40.94
CA VAL A 23 1.50 1.77 39.78
C VAL A 23 0.65 2.02 38.54
N ALA A 24 0.82 3.19 37.93
CA ALA A 24 0.27 3.46 36.60
C ALA A 24 1.00 2.57 35.58
N GLY A 25 0.38 1.46 35.21
CA GLY A 25 0.86 0.62 34.13
C GLY A 25 0.83 1.39 32.81
N VAL A 26 1.99 1.62 32.19
CA VAL A 26 2.08 2.13 30.84
C VAL A 26 1.57 1.01 29.93
N VAL A 27 0.36 1.18 29.38
CA VAL A 27 -0.15 0.30 28.32
C VAL A 27 0.62 0.65 27.06
N VAL A 28 1.67 -0.10 26.75
CA VAL A 28 2.32 -0.05 25.45
C VAL A 28 1.36 -0.73 24.47
N ALA A 29 0.75 0.05 23.58
CA ALA A 29 -0.06 -0.50 22.50
C ALA A 29 0.83 -1.42 21.65
N GLU A 30 0.44 -2.68 21.55
CA GLU A 30 1.15 -3.64 20.70
C GLU A 30 0.98 -3.25 19.23
N VAL A 31 2.10 -3.05 18.52
CA VAL A 31 2.08 -2.70 17.10
C VAL A 31 1.62 -3.93 16.32
N PRO A 32 0.51 -3.86 15.55
CA PRO A 32 -0.08 -5.01 14.91
C PRO A 32 0.92 -5.69 13.95
N ALA A 33 0.89 -7.03 13.90
CA ALA A 33 1.75 -7.80 12.99
C ALA A 33 1.35 -7.62 11.52
N LEU A 34 0.10 -7.23 11.28
CA LEU A 34 -0.52 -7.07 9.96
C LEU A 34 -1.30 -5.76 9.88
N LEU A 35 -1.09 -4.99 8.80
CA LEU A 35 -1.86 -3.80 8.47
C LEU A 35 -2.73 -4.08 7.24
N GLU A 36 -4.05 -4.01 7.40
CA GLU A 36 -5.00 -4.14 6.29
C GLU A 36 -5.20 -2.78 5.61
N VAL A 37 -4.60 -2.59 4.44
CA VAL A 37 -4.69 -1.34 3.69
C VAL A 37 -5.86 -1.38 2.71
N GLY A 38 -6.05 -2.49 2.02
CA GLY A 38 -7.18 -2.73 1.13
C GLY A 38 -7.97 -3.96 1.59
N LYS A 39 -8.89 -3.82 2.54
CA LYS A 39 -9.78 -4.90 2.98
C LYS A 39 -11.05 -4.92 2.13
N PHE A 40 -10.88 -5.20 0.84
CA PHE A 40 -11.99 -5.20 -0.12
C PHE A 40 -13.02 -6.28 0.19
N SER A 41 -12.56 -7.42 0.75
CA SER A 41 -13.42 -8.54 1.13
C SER A 41 -14.49 -8.19 2.17
N ALA A 42 -14.27 -7.13 2.96
CA ALA A 42 -15.22 -6.63 3.95
C ALA A 42 -16.12 -5.48 3.44
N ALA A 43 -15.88 -5.01 2.20
CA ALA A 43 -16.66 -3.89 1.65
C ALA A 43 -18.04 -4.36 1.15
N PRO A 44 -19.09 -3.50 1.21
CA PRO A 44 -20.39 -3.80 0.64
C PRO A 44 -20.33 -3.84 -0.89
N VAL A 45 -20.98 -4.83 -1.49
CA VAL A 45 -21.14 -4.93 -2.95
C VAL A 45 -21.94 -3.74 -3.48
N GLY A 46 -21.55 -3.24 -4.66
CA GLY A 46 -22.21 -2.10 -5.31
C GLY A 46 -21.78 -0.73 -4.82
N GLN A 47 -20.89 -0.64 -3.85
CA GLN A 47 -20.23 0.62 -3.52
C GLN A 47 -19.26 1.00 -4.66
N ALA A 48 -19.21 2.28 -5.02
CA ALA A 48 -18.37 2.75 -6.12
C ALA A 48 -16.87 2.58 -5.82
N PHE A 49 -16.48 2.80 -4.56
CA PHE A 49 -15.07 2.69 -4.12
C PHE A 49 -14.99 2.10 -2.71
N PRO A 50 -13.92 1.35 -2.39
CA PRO A 50 -13.68 0.88 -1.03
C PRO A 50 -13.43 2.05 -0.05
N ASP A 51 -13.71 1.85 1.22
CA ASP A 51 -13.52 2.88 2.24
C ASP A 51 -12.08 3.38 2.32
N GLY A 52 -11.95 4.71 2.26
CA GLY A 52 -10.65 5.41 2.28
C GLY A 52 -9.90 5.41 0.95
N TRP A 53 -10.42 4.74 -0.08
CA TRP A 53 -9.87 4.79 -1.43
C TRP A 53 -10.51 5.93 -2.23
N LYS A 54 -9.74 6.54 -3.12
CA LYS A 54 -10.16 7.67 -3.96
C LYS A 54 -9.79 7.40 -5.41
N PRO A 55 -10.53 7.95 -6.39
CA PRO A 55 -10.13 7.92 -7.78
C PRO A 55 -8.76 8.58 -7.97
N LEU A 56 -7.89 7.92 -8.75
CA LEU A 56 -6.66 8.45 -9.28
C LEU A 56 -6.87 8.70 -10.76
N THR A 57 -6.92 9.97 -11.18
CA THR A 57 -7.22 10.35 -12.56
C THR A 57 -6.11 11.24 -13.13
N PHE A 58 -5.98 11.24 -14.45
CA PHE A 58 -4.94 11.98 -15.17
C PHE A 58 -5.57 13.04 -16.07
N LYS A 59 -5.18 14.31 -15.91
CA LYS A 59 -5.77 15.44 -16.67
C LYS A 59 -5.72 15.27 -18.19
N LYS A 60 -4.69 14.58 -18.70
CA LYS A 60 -4.48 14.37 -20.15
C LYS A 60 -5.21 13.12 -20.68
N ILE A 61 -5.78 12.30 -19.81
CA ILE A 61 -6.47 11.05 -20.17
C ILE A 61 -7.93 11.18 -19.76
N PRO A 62 -8.83 11.58 -20.67
CA PRO A 62 -10.22 11.86 -20.33
C PRO A 62 -11.03 10.59 -20.09
N LYS A 63 -10.66 9.47 -20.74
CA LYS A 63 -11.36 8.20 -20.58
C LYS A 63 -10.80 7.42 -19.40
N GLN A 64 -11.63 7.14 -18.43
CA GLN A 64 -11.25 6.48 -17.19
C GLN A 64 -11.59 5.00 -17.23
N THR A 65 -10.77 4.18 -16.58
CA THR A 65 -11.07 2.79 -16.25
C THR A 65 -12.24 2.73 -15.28
N ALA A 66 -13.19 1.85 -15.52
CA ALA A 66 -14.33 1.62 -14.63
C ALA A 66 -13.92 0.69 -13.48
N TYR A 67 -14.25 1.10 -12.25
CA TYR A 67 -14.03 0.31 -11.04
C TYR A 67 -15.35 0.03 -10.34
N GLU A 68 -15.53 -1.19 -9.85
CA GLU A 68 -16.70 -1.59 -9.06
C GLU A 68 -16.34 -2.66 -8.03
N LEU A 69 -17.01 -2.64 -6.87
CA LEU A 69 -16.95 -3.71 -5.89
C LEU A 69 -17.97 -4.79 -6.25
N ILE A 70 -17.49 -5.98 -6.60
CA ILE A 70 -18.31 -7.12 -6.97
C ILE A 70 -18.03 -8.32 -6.09
N LYS A 71 -18.95 -9.26 -6.06
CA LYS A 71 -18.73 -10.59 -5.48
C LYS A 71 -18.09 -11.50 -6.53
N ASP A 72 -16.93 -12.10 -6.20
CA ASP A 72 -16.26 -13.13 -6.99
C ASP A 72 -16.01 -14.35 -6.09
N GLY A 73 -16.75 -15.42 -6.29
CA GLY A 73 -16.83 -16.52 -5.36
C GLY A 73 -17.44 -16.08 -4.02
N ASP A 74 -16.72 -16.36 -2.93
CA ASP A 74 -17.17 -16.02 -1.56
C ASP A 74 -16.62 -14.67 -1.06
N ALA A 75 -15.85 -13.94 -1.86
CA ALA A 75 -15.21 -12.68 -1.46
C ALA A 75 -15.69 -11.50 -2.32
N VAL A 76 -15.72 -10.31 -1.71
CA VAL A 76 -15.85 -9.06 -2.45
C VAL A 76 -14.46 -8.62 -2.91
N VAL A 77 -14.39 -8.13 -4.14
CA VAL A 77 -13.16 -7.71 -4.81
C VAL A 77 -13.41 -6.44 -5.62
N VAL A 78 -12.36 -5.72 -5.95
CA VAL A 78 -12.44 -4.61 -6.91
C VAL A 78 -12.25 -5.17 -8.31
N LYS A 79 -13.26 -5.02 -9.17
CA LYS A 79 -13.15 -5.27 -10.61
C LYS A 79 -12.79 -3.98 -11.32
N ALA A 80 -11.84 -4.04 -12.23
CA ALA A 80 -11.40 -2.95 -13.09
C ALA A 80 -11.63 -3.35 -14.55
N VAL A 81 -12.25 -2.45 -15.33
CA VAL A 81 -12.45 -2.63 -16.79
C VAL A 81 -11.89 -1.42 -17.50
N SER A 82 -10.84 -1.62 -18.26
CA SER A 82 -10.19 -0.61 -19.09
C SER A 82 -10.48 -0.87 -20.57
N ASP A 83 -10.79 0.20 -21.29
CA ASP A 83 -11.02 0.17 -22.75
C ASP A 83 -10.42 1.44 -23.33
N ALA A 84 -9.19 1.38 -23.84
CA ALA A 84 -8.40 2.52 -24.28
C ALA A 84 -8.47 3.69 -23.27
N SER A 85 -8.27 3.37 -21.98
CA SER A 85 -8.49 4.25 -20.83
C SER A 85 -7.41 4.08 -19.77
N ALA A 86 -7.26 5.08 -18.89
CA ALA A 86 -6.43 4.96 -17.72
C ALA A 86 -6.99 5.74 -16.53
N SER A 87 -7.08 5.09 -15.42
CA SER A 87 -7.27 5.65 -14.08
C SER A 87 -6.97 4.57 -13.05
N GLY A 88 -6.91 4.94 -11.80
CA GLY A 88 -6.67 4.03 -10.69
C GLY A 88 -7.55 4.34 -9.49
N LEU A 89 -7.37 3.55 -8.44
CA LEU A 89 -7.84 3.85 -7.10
C LEU A 89 -6.62 3.98 -6.20
N THR A 90 -6.59 4.99 -5.34
CA THR A 90 -5.47 5.26 -4.44
C THR A 90 -5.93 5.46 -3.01
N LYS A 91 -5.09 5.05 -2.05
CA LYS A 91 -5.27 5.28 -0.62
C LYS A 91 -3.99 5.83 -0.02
N ALA A 92 -4.11 6.95 0.69
CA ALA A 92 -3.00 7.50 1.46
C ALA A 92 -2.71 6.60 2.68
N VAL A 93 -1.42 6.37 2.94
CA VAL A 93 -0.92 5.61 4.08
C VAL A 93 0.26 6.36 4.72
N ASN A 94 0.67 5.94 5.90
CA ASN A 94 1.91 6.39 6.53
C ASN A 94 2.53 5.17 7.23
N ILE A 95 3.35 4.43 6.48
CA ILE A 95 3.89 3.12 6.91
C ILE A 95 5.41 3.13 6.75
N ASP A 96 6.13 2.72 7.79
CA ASP A 96 7.58 2.53 7.73
C ASP A 96 7.90 1.17 7.07
N PRO A 97 8.58 1.16 5.91
CA PRO A 97 8.96 -0.09 5.23
C PRO A 97 10.00 -0.91 6.01
N LYS A 98 10.68 -0.32 7.02
CA LYS A 98 11.55 -1.07 7.93
C LYS A 98 10.75 -1.89 8.94
N GLU A 99 9.59 -1.38 9.34
CA GLU A 99 8.71 -2.05 10.28
C GLU A 99 7.77 -3.04 9.59
N TYR A 100 7.26 -2.66 8.41
CA TYR A 100 6.34 -3.44 7.58
C TYR A 100 6.90 -3.64 6.17
N PRO A 101 7.96 -4.42 6.00
CA PRO A 101 8.61 -4.58 4.71
C PRO A 101 7.85 -5.47 3.73
N ILE A 102 6.91 -6.28 4.20
CA ILE A 102 6.23 -7.27 3.37
C ILE A 102 4.88 -6.73 2.91
N VAL A 103 4.64 -6.67 1.60
CA VAL A 103 3.31 -6.48 1.02
C VAL A 103 2.77 -7.82 0.51
N ARG A 104 1.50 -8.09 0.79
CA ARG A 104 0.75 -9.24 0.28
C ARG A 104 -0.50 -8.75 -0.41
N TRP A 105 -0.80 -9.28 -1.59
CA TRP A 105 -2.04 -9.02 -2.32
C TRP A 105 -2.39 -10.21 -3.20
N ARG A 106 -3.57 -10.17 -3.78
CA ARG A 106 -3.94 -11.09 -4.84
C ARG A 106 -4.64 -10.34 -5.96
N TRP A 107 -4.46 -10.83 -7.16
CA TRP A 107 -5.11 -10.30 -8.34
C TRP A 107 -5.46 -11.41 -9.34
N LYS A 108 -6.32 -11.06 -10.28
CA LYS A 108 -6.68 -11.91 -11.41
C LYS A 108 -6.83 -11.02 -12.63
N VAL A 109 -6.33 -11.42 -13.78
CA VAL A 109 -6.55 -10.74 -15.07
C VAL A 109 -7.27 -11.67 -16.03
N GLU A 110 -8.14 -11.12 -16.86
CA GLU A 110 -8.86 -11.91 -17.88
C GLU A 110 -8.06 -12.03 -19.19
N ASN A 111 -7.10 -11.13 -19.39
CA ASN A 111 -6.22 -11.10 -20.56
C ASN A 111 -4.93 -10.36 -20.27
N VAL A 112 -3.94 -10.53 -21.12
CA VAL A 112 -2.75 -9.67 -21.22
C VAL A 112 -2.86 -8.78 -22.45
N LEU A 113 -2.03 -7.73 -22.51
CA LEU A 113 -2.03 -6.74 -23.60
C LEU A 113 -0.96 -7.11 -24.64
N LYS A 114 -1.34 -7.21 -25.89
CA LYS A 114 -0.44 -7.65 -26.97
C LYS A 114 0.71 -6.70 -27.25
N HIS A 115 0.49 -5.40 -27.01
CA HIS A 115 1.42 -4.32 -27.32
C HIS A 115 2.07 -3.69 -26.08
N SER A 116 1.85 -4.29 -24.89
CA SER A 116 2.55 -3.90 -23.68
C SER A 116 4.06 -4.08 -23.83
N ASP A 117 4.83 -3.07 -23.42
CA ASP A 117 6.29 -3.08 -23.48
C ASP A 117 6.86 -2.13 -22.40
N VAL A 118 7.54 -2.67 -21.42
CA VAL A 118 8.09 -1.94 -20.26
C VAL A 118 9.13 -0.88 -20.65
N THR A 119 9.69 -0.96 -21.85
CA THR A 119 10.75 -0.08 -22.33
C THR A 119 10.24 1.10 -23.14
N ARG A 120 8.96 1.13 -23.49
CA ARG A 120 8.39 2.08 -24.45
C ARG A 120 7.19 2.81 -23.85
N LYS A 121 7.11 4.14 -24.14
CA LYS A 121 5.99 4.98 -23.70
C LYS A 121 4.65 4.58 -24.30
N ASP A 122 4.66 4.16 -25.57
CA ASP A 122 3.46 3.71 -26.28
C ASP A 122 3.05 2.28 -25.93
N GLY A 123 3.84 1.59 -25.11
CA GLY A 123 3.57 0.27 -24.56
C GLY A 123 3.41 0.26 -23.03
N ASP A 124 3.41 1.42 -22.35
CA ASP A 124 3.32 1.50 -20.88
C ASP A 124 1.89 1.28 -20.37
N ASP A 125 1.29 0.16 -20.75
CA ASP A 125 -0.02 -0.30 -20.31
C ASP A 125 0.09 -1.70 -19.72
N TYR A 126 -0.68 -1.97 -18.66
CA TYR A 126 -0.68 -3.28 -18.01
C TYR A 126 -2.08 -3.66 -17.52
N PRO A 127 -2.46 -4.94 -17.65
CA PRO A 127 -3.77 -5.39 -17.18
C PRO A 127 -3.93 -5.25 -15.67
N ALA A 128 -2.84 -5.32 -14.91
CA ALA A 128 -2.88 -5.10 -13.47
C ALA A 128 -1.58 -4.48 -12.95
N ARG A 129 -1.72 -3.46 -12.10
CA ARG A 129 -0.65 -2.76 -11.41
C ARG A 129 -0.98 -2.56 -9.93
N LEU A 130 0.04 -2.72 -9.07
CA LEU A 130 0.01 -2.28 -7.69
C LEU A 130 1.15 -1.30 -7.46
N TYR A 131 0.84 -0.06 -7.15
CA TYR A 131 1.79 0.98 -6.80
C TYR A 131 1.97 1.08 -5.30
N ILE A 132 3.22 1.16 -4.86
CA ILE A 132 3.62 1.62 -3.53
C ILE A 132 4.38 2.92 -3.74
N THR A 133 3.86 4.01 -3.20
CA THR A 133 4.49 5.33 -3.31
C THR A 133 5.17 5.73 -2.03
N PHE A 134 6.24 6.52 -2.16
CA PHE A 134 7.10 6.91 -1.04
C PHE A 134 7.10 8.41 -0.83
N ALA A 135 7.29 8.80 0.42
CA ALA A 135 7.33 10.21 0.82
C ALA A 135 8.57 10.92 0.25
N TYR A 136 8.36 12.15 -0.16
CA TYR A 136 9.46 13.01 -0.60
C TYR A 136 10.12 13.71 0.57
N ASP A 137 11.41 13.51 0.70
CA ASP A 137 12.24 14.28 1.62
C ASP A 137 13.13 15.23 0.78
N PRO A 138 12.76 16.52 0.68
CA PRO A 138 13.53 17.47 -0.11
C PRO A 138 14.99 17.63 0.36
N ASP A 139 15.30 17.32 1.60
CA ASP A 139 16.64 17.49 2.15
C ASP A 139 17.57 16.33 1.78
N LYS A 140 17.01 15.18 1.45
CA LYS A 140 17.74 13.98 1.04
C LYS A 140 17.92 13.82 -0.48
N VAL A 141 17.25 14.65 -1.28
CA VAL A 141 17.26 14.54 -2.74
C VAL A 141 18.26 15.52 -3.36
N SER A 142 19.04 15.06 -4.35
CA SER A 142 19.98 15.92 -5.09
C SER A 142 19.26 17.08 -5.81
N LEU A 143 19.98 18.20 -6.02
CA LEU A 143 19.44 19.37 -6.71
C LEU A 143 18.88 19.04 -8.11
N GLY A 144 19.53 18.11 -8.83
CA GLY A 144 19.06 17.66 -10.15
C GLY A 144 17.72 16.91 -10.07
N LYS A 145 17.57 16.01 -9.10
CA LYS A 145 16.29 15.32 -8.84
C LYS A 145 15.21 16.32 -8.41
N LYS A 146 15.53 17.32 -7.56
CA LYS A 146 14.58 18.39 -7.17
C LYS A 146 14.03 19.16 -8.37
N LEU A 147 14.89 19.49 -9.32
CA LEU A 147 14.48 20.24 -10.52
C LEU A 147 13.61 19.40 -11.44
N LYS A 148 14.01 18.14 -11.69
CA LYS A 148 13.21 17.18 -12.46
C LYS A 148 11.82 16.99 -11.85
N PHE A 149 11.74 16.86 -10.53
CA PHE A 149 10.47 16.71 -9.82
C PHE A 149 9.54 17.91 -10.00
N LYS A 150 10.04 19.14 -9.79
CA LYS A 150 9.24 20.36 -10.00
C LYS A 150 8.71 20.45 -11.43
N THR A 151 9.53 20.04 -12.41
CA THR A 151 9.12 20.01 -13.81
C THR A 151 8.07 18.93 -14.06
N GLY A 152 8.24 17.75 -13.48
CA GLY A 152 7.26 16.66 -13.55
C GLY A 152 5.91 17.03 -12.92
N GLN A 153 5.92 17.62 -11.72
CA GLN A 153 4.71 18.14 -11.07
C GLN A 153 3.98 19.20 -11.91
N ALA A 154 4.72 20.13 -12.54
CA ALA A 154 4.13 21.14 -13.39
C ALA A 154 3.45 20.56 -14.64
N LEU A 155 3.99 19.47 -15.18
CA LEU A 155 3.50 18.83 -16.42
C LEU A 155 2.41 17.79 -16.18
N PHE A 156 2.48 17.04 -15.08
CA PHE A 156 1.66 15.84 -14.85
C PHE A 156 0.84 15.89 -13.58
N GLY A 157 0.97 16.91 -12.73
CA GLY A 157 0.27 17.03 -11.43
C GLY A 157 1.01 16.35 -10.30
N ASP A 158 0.29 15.92 -9.28
CA ASP A 158 0.87 15.26 -8.08
C ASP A 158 1.41 13.87 -8.43
N ILE A 159 2.66 13.82 -8.91
CA ILE A 159 3.36 12.57 -9.17
C ILE A 159 4.11 12.19 -7.89
N PRO A 160 4.00 10.93 -7.43
CA PRO A 160 4.86 10.45 -6.36
C PRO A 160 6.34 10.47 -6.77
N ILE A 161 7.22 10.81 -5.85
CA ILE A 161 8.68 10.94 -6.09
C ILE A 161 9.42 9.65 -5.76
N GLY A 162 8.85 8.60 -5.83
CA GLY A 162 9.37 7.27 -5.69
C GLY A 162 8.19 6.35 -5.70
N ALA A 163 8.14 5.47 -6.65
CA ALA A 163 7.13 4.45 -6.71
C ALA A 163 7.75 3.12 -7.13
N LEU A 164 7.45 2.08 -6.40
CA LEU A 164 7.54 0.72 -6.92
C LEU A 164 6.20 0.41 -7.57
N ASN A 165 6.24 -0.03 -8.80
CA ASN A 165 5.07 -0.42 -9.57
C ASN A 165 5.15 -1.89 -9.90
N TYR A 166 4.49 -2.73 -9.11
CA TYR A 166 4.38 -4.16 -9.37
C TYR A 166 3.38 -4.38 -10.49
N ILE A 167 3.82 -5.09 -11.54
CA ILE A 167 3.04 -5.26 -12.77
C ILE A 167 2.87 -6.72 -13.17
N TRP A 168 1.73 -6.99 -13.81
CA TRP A 168 1.54 -8.17 -14.64
C TRP A 168 1.86 -7.80 -16.08
N ASP A 169 2.98 -8.29 -16.61
CA ASP A 169 3.42 -7.98 -17.97
C ASP A 169 3.03 -9.08 -18.96
N THR A 170 3.24 -8.84 -20.24
CA THR A 170 2.94 -9.81 -21.29
C THR A 170 4.13 -10.72 -21.61
N ASN A 171 5.34 -10.16 -21.71
CA ASN A 171 6.49 -10.89 -22.25
C ASN A 171 7.77 -10.73 -21.40
N THR A 172 7.84 -9.69 -20.55
CA THR A 172 9.04 -9.41 -19.76
C THR A 172 9.23 -10.47 -18.67
N PRO A 173 10.41 -11.00 -18.46
CA PRO A 173 10.65 -12.03 -17.44
C PRO A 173 10.30 -11.56 -16.02
N ILE A 174 9.67 -12.44 -15.23
CA ILE A 174 9.40 -12.20 -13.80
C ILE A 174 10.71 -11.91 -13.08
N GLY A 175 10.69 -10.93 -12.18
CA GLY A 175 11.84 -10.44 -11.42
C GLY A 175 12.61 -9.31 -12.11
N THR A 176 12.25 -8.93 -13.34
CA THR A 176 12.83 -7.76 -14.01
C THR A 176 12.44 -6.48 -13.27
N ILE A 177 13.42 -5.60 -13.02
CA ILE A 177 13.23 -4.26 -12.48
C ILE A 177 13.80 -3.28 -13.51
N VAL A 178 12.99 -2.34 -13.97
CA VAL A 178 13.38 -1.32 -14.95
C VAL A 178 12.72 0.02 -14.61
N GLU A 179 13.35 1.11 -15.06
CA GLU A 179 12.74 2.43 -14.96
C GLU A 179 11.46 2.51 -15.80
N ASN A 180 10.45 3.22 -15.28
CA ASN A 180 9.26 3.52 -16.08
C ASN A 180 9.61 4.36 -17.30
N ALA A 181 9.03 4.08 -18.44
CA ALA A 181 9.34 4.73 -19.72
C ALA A 181 9.10 6.26 -19.72
N TYR A 182 8.29 6.78 -18.80
CA TYR A 182 8.00 8.22 -18.68
C TYR A 182 8.88 8.92 -17.63
N THR A 183 9.35 8.20 -16.60
CA THR A 183 10.02 8.82 -15.45
C THR A 183 10.92 7.84 -14.70
N ASP A 184 12.08 8.30 -14.27
CA ASP A 184 13.01 7.61 -13.39
C ASP A 184 12.55 7.58 -11.90
N PHE A 185 11.46 8.27 -11.57
CA PHE A 185 10.86 8.25 -10.24
C PHE A 185 9.99 7.01 -9.96
N ALA A 186 9.62 6.26 -10.97
CA ALA A 186 8.90 5.01 -10.84
C ALA A 186 9.73 3.86 -11.41
N GLN A 187 9.78 2.76 -10.66
CA GLN A 187 10.44 1.54 -11.08
C GLN A 187 9.39 0.45 -11.28
N MET A 188 9.42 -0.16 -12.46
CA MET A 188 8.55 -1.27 -12.81
C MET A 188 9.16 -2.56 -12.29
N VAL A 189 8.40 -3.34 -11.54
CA VAL A 189 8.80 -4.65 -11.00
C VAL A 189 7.86 -5.70 -11.56
N VAL A 190 8.35 -6.53 -12.47
CA VAL A 190 7.55 -7.59 -13.08
C VAL A 190 7.38 -8.73 -12.08
N VAL A 191 6.18 -8.95 -11.59
CA VAL A 191 5.87 -10.03 -10.64
C VAL A 191 5.09 -11.16 -11.28
N GLU A 192 4.31 -10.87 -12.33
CA GLU A 192 3.70 -11.86 -13.19
C GLU A 192 3.91 -11.52 -14.66
N SER A 193 3.93 -12.56 -15.52
CA SER A 193 4.16 -12.39 -16.96
C SER A 193 3.48 -13.47 -17.79
N GLY A 194 2.94 -13.06 -18.92
CA GLY A 194 2.34 -13.95 -19.93
C GLY A 194 0.94 -14.45 -19.56
N MET A 195 0.49 -15.42 -20.37
CA MET A 195 -0.89 -15.91 -20.36
C MET A 195 -1.15 -17.12 -19.45
N GLN A 196 -0.11 -17.72 -18.85
CA GLN A 196 -0.24 -19.02 -18.17
C GLN A 196 -1.19 -19.02 -16.97
N LYS A 197 -1.30 -17.88 -16.29
CA LYS A 197 -2.15 -17.72 -15.10
C LYS A 197 -3.38 -16.84 -15.33
N VAL A 198 -3.63 -16.41 -16.58
CA VAL A 198 -4.84 -15.65 -16.95
C VAL A 198 -6.10 -16.42 -16.54
N GLY A 199 -7.09 -15.70 -16.02
CA GLY A 199 -8.34 -16.26 -15.49
C GLY A 199 -8.22 -16.92 -14.11
N ARG A 200 -7.03 -16.88 -13.47
CA ARG A 200 -6.79 -17.46 -12.14
C ARG A 200 -6.41 -16.40 -11.14
N TRP A 201 -6.86 -16.56 -9.90
CA TRP A 201 -6.35 -15.77 -8.78
C TRP A 201 -4.89 -16.12 -8.50
N VAL A 202 -4.04 -15.11 -8.49
CA VAL A 202 -2.62 -15.20 -8.13
C VAL A 202 -2.40 -14.39 -6.87
N SER A 203 -1.75 -15.00 -5.88
CA SER A 203 -1.35 -14.34 -4.65
C SER A 203 0.12 -13.99 -4.73
N GLU A 204 0.43 -12.74 -4.45
CA GLU A 204 1.77 -12.18 -4.48
C GLU A 204 2.26 -11.81 -3.08
N GLN A 205 3.55 -11.90 -2.88
CA GLN A 205 4.24 -11.38 -1.71
C GLN A 205 5.57 -10.78 -2.14
N ARG A 206 5.83 -9.53 -1.74
CA ARG A 206 7.09 -8.85 -2.02
C ARG A 206 7.67 -8.23 -0.75
N ASN A 207 9.00 -8.14 -0.70
CA ASN A 207 9.69 -7.35 0.29
C ASN A 207 9.97 -5.95 -0.29
N ILE A 208 9.12 -4.99 0.06
CA ILE A 208 9.17 -3.62 -0.45
C ILE A 208 10.49 -2.94 -0.10
N TYR A 209 11.02 -3.21 1.09
CA TYR A 209 12.28 -2.63 1.53
C TYR A 209 13.45 -3.05 0.64
N GLU A 210 13.55 -4.35 0.35
CA GLU A 210 14.61 -4.88 -0.51
C GLU A 210 14.38 -4.50 -1.98
N ASP A 211 13.14 -4.53 -2.46
CA ASP A 211 12.80 -4.11 -3.83
C ASP A 211 13.15 -2.64 -4.07
N TYR A 212 12.89 -1.77 -3.08
CA TYR A 212 13.25 -0.36 -3.19
C TYR A 212 14.77 -0.16 -3.24
N LYS A 213 15.52 -0.84 -2.38
CA LYS A 213 16.98 -0.78 -2.39
C LYS A 213 17.57 -1.28 -3.70
N GLN A 214 17.02 -2.36 -4.25
CA GLN A 214 17.46 -2.88 -5.54
C GLN A 214 17.14 -1.92 -6.69
N ALA A 215 15.97 -1.29 -6.65
CA ALA A 215 15.48 -0.43 -7.71
C ALA A 215 16.13 0.97 -7.71
N PHE A 216 16.36 1.55 -6.53
CA PHE A 216 16.84 2.94 -6.39
C PHE A 216 18.27 3.07 -5.85
N GLY A 217 18.85 2.00 -5.29
CA GLY A 217 20.19 2.00 -4.72
C GLY A 217 20.31 2.74 -3.38
N GLU A 218 19.18 3.03 -2.72
CA GLU A 218 19.12 3.80 -1.48
C GLU A 218 18.08 3.22 -0.50
N GLU A 219 18.12 3.64 0.77
CA GLU A 219 17.14 3.24 1.78
C GLU A 219 15.76 3.84 1.49
N PRO A 220 14.66 3.05 1.59
CA PRO A 220 13.32 3.55 1.35
C PRO A 220 12.89 4.58 2.39
N PRO A 221 12.26 5.70 1.96
CA PRO A 221 11.52 6.58 2.84
C PRO A 221 10.23 5.93 3.34
N LEU A 222 9.46 6.66 4.17
CA LEU A 222 8.11 6.23 4.55
C LEU A 222 7.24 6.02 3.31
N MET A 223 6.44 4.96 3.30
CA MET A 223 5.40 4.76 2.30
C MET A 223 4.26 5.75 2.56
N ASN A 224 3.83 6.50 1.55
CA ASN A 224 2.78 7.52 1.66
C ASN A 224 1.51 7.19 0.88
N GLY A 225 1.54 6.16 0.04
CA GLY A 225 0.36 5.75 -0.72
C GLY A 225 0.45 4.34 -1.29
N VAL A 226 -0.74 3.80 -1.54
CA VAL A 226 -0.94 2.55 -2.26
C VAL A 226 -1.97 2.83 -3.35
N ALA A 227 -1.75 2.33 -4.57
CA ALA A 227 -2.73 2.44 -5.63
C ALA A 227 -2.82 1.15 -6.45
N ILE A 228 -4.01 0.87 -6.97
CA ILE A 228 -4.26 -0.15 -7.98
C ILE A 228 -4.63 0.53 -9.29
N MET A 229 -4.19 -0.05 -10.40
CA MET A 229 -4.47 0.51 -11.72
C MET A 229 -4.54 -0.59 -12.79
N THR A 230 -5.46 -0.41 -13.71
CA THR A 230 -5.58 -1.17 -14.97
C THR A 230 -5.71 -0.14 -16.07
N ASP A 231 -4.82 -0.17 -17.04
CA ASP A 231 -4.73 0.84 -18.09
C ASP A 231 -4.46 0.24 -19.46
N THR A 232 -4.97 0.90 -20.48
CA THR A 232 -4.89 0.50 -21.88
C THR A 232 -4.92 1.71 -22.82
N ASP A 233 -4.59 2.90 -22.29
CA ASP A 233 -4.72 4.14 -23.06
C ASP A 233 -3.59 4.36 -24.07
N ASN A 234 -2.41 3.77 -23.84
CA ASN A 234 -1.30 3.83 -24.79
C ASN A 234 -1.51 2.83 -25.94
N THR A 235 -1.77 1.58 -25.62
CA THR A 235 -1.93 0.48 -26.60
C THR A 235 -3.29 0.47 -27.30
N LYS A 236 -4.30 1.19 -26.78
CA LYS A 236 -5.69 1.22 -27.28
C LYS A 236 -6.41 -0.13 -27.21
N GLU A 237 -5.95 -0.99 -26.32
CA GLU A 237 -6.52 -2.31 -26.08
C GLU A 237 -7.61 -2.30 -24.99
N GLN A 238 -8.02 -3.47 -24.56
CA GLN A 238 -8.95 -3.66 -23.45
C GLN A 238 -8.33 -4.61 -22.43
N ALA A 239 -8.61 -4.34 -21.15
CA ALA A 239 -8.21 -5.22 -20.06
C ALA A 239 -9.29 -5.31 -19.00
N THR A 240 -9.42 -6.48 -18.39
CA THR A 240 -10.23 -6.69 -17.20
C THR A 240 -9.36 -7.33 -16.12
N ALA A 241 -9.33 -6.71 -14.95
CA ALA A 241 -8.63 -7.23 -13.79
C ALA A 241 -9.49 -7.19 -12.53
N TYR A 242 -9.08 -8.00 -11.55
CA TYR A 242 -9.70 -8.07 -10.23
C TYR A 242 -8.61 -7.97 -9.17
N TYR A 243 -8.88 -7.17 -8.15
CA TYR A 243 -7.96 -6.96 -7.03
C TYR A 243 -8.62 -7.42 -5.75
N GLY A 244 -7.95 -8.33 -5.05
CA GLY A 244 -8.31 -8.75 -3.69
C GLY A 244 -7.59 -7.93 -2.63
N ASP A 245 -7.69 -8.37 -1.38
CA ASP A 245 -7.15 -7.65 -0.24
C ASP A 245 -5.65 -7.35 -0.36
N ILE A 246 -5.25 -6.19 0.16
CA ILE A 246 -3.86 -5.70 0.19
C ILE A 246 -3.47 -5.49 1.65
N GLN A 247 -2.39 -6.14 2.06
CA GLN A 247 -1.93 -6.16 3.44
C GLN A 247 -0.43 -5.90 3.53
N PHE A 248 0.01 -5.24 4.61
CA PHE A 248 1.41 -5.09 4.95
C PHE A 248 1.70 -5.87 6.23
N ALA A 249 2.83 -6.55 6.26
CA ALA A 249 3.22 -7.39 7.38
C ALA A 249 4.65 -7.12 7.84
N LYS A 250 4.91 -7.39 9.11
CA LYS A 250 6.26 -7.53 9.65
C LYS A 250 6.92 -8.82 9.13
N VAL A 251 8.23 -8.87 9.15
CA VAL A 251 8.95 -10.13 8.94
C VAL A 251 8.64 -11.06 10.11
N GLU A 252 8.18 -12.25 9.81
CA GLU A 252 8.04 -13.31 10.82
C GLU A 252 9.44 -13.66 11.35
N LYS A 253 9.60 -13.61 12.68
CA LYS A 253 10.87 -13.94 13.37
C LYS A 253 11.03 -15.44 13.49
#